data_7cdba4f5a06318ee3ae0d8a8a89a2abb
#
_entry.id   7cdba4f5a06318ee3ae0d8a8a89a2abb
#
_cell.length_a   1.000
_cell.length_b   1.000
_cell.length_c   1.000
_cell.angle_alpha   90.00
_cell.angle_beta   90.00
_cell.angle_gamma   90.00
#
_symmetry.space_group_name_H-M   'P 1'
#
loop_
_entity.id
_entity.type
_entity.pdbx_description
1 polymer ?
#
loop_
_entity_poly.entity_id
_entity_poly.type
_entity_poly.pdbx_seq_one_letter_code
_entity_poly.pdbx_strand_id
1 'polypeptide(L)'
;MHLIFATHNENKVVELRRIIPKSIVLWSLNDINYFNHVEETGKTLEENAKIKSDFIRKKFGLNCFADDSGLEIDFLEGEPGVLSARYAGPAKNNDKNIQKIWKKLENVSNPSATFRSIFYLHLNNQTFCFEGKVYGKIIFEKRGNNGFGYDPIFIPKGYKKTFAELGNGIKDQISHRGKATLKLINFISRAS
;
A
#
# COMPACT_ATOMS: atom_id res chain seq x y z
N MET A 1 20.11 -9.01 -6.82
CA MET A 1 20.06 -8.77 -5.36
C MET A 1 18.81 -9.44 -4.80
N HIS A 2 18.90 -10.04 -3.59
CA HIS A 2 17.74 -10.60 -2.88
C HIS A 2 17.20 -9.57 -1.90
N LEU A 3 15.87 -9.44 -1.86
CA LEU A 3 15.16 -8.47 -1.01
C LEU A 3 13.88 -9.08 -0.44
N ILE A 4 13.72 -9.08 0.87
CA ILE A 4 12.49 -9.56 1.51
C ILE A 4 11.49 -8.42 1.58
N PHE A 5 10.29 -8.65 1.07
CA PHE A 5 9.13 -7.80 1.29
C PHE A 5 8.32 -8.32 2.47
N ALA A 6 8.37 -7.61 3.59
CA ALA A 6 7.76 -7.99 4.86
C ALA A 6 6.21 -7.89 4.82
N THR A 7 5.58 -8.71 4.00
CA THR A 7 4.12 -8.74 3.83
C THR A 7 3.59 -10.15 3.56
N HIS A 8 2.37 -10.44 4.07
CA HIS A 8 1.56 -11.60 3.69
C HIS A 8 0.49 -11.25 2.65
N ASN A 9 0.39 -9.97 2.25
CA ASN A 9 -0.63 -9.52 1.31
C ASN A 9 -0.20 -9.80 -0.14
N GLU A 10 -0.71 -10.90 -0.71
CA GLU A 10 -0.38 -11.33 -2.08
C GLU A 10 -0.75 -10.29 -3.15
N ASN A 11 -1.80 -9.50 -2.96
CA ASN A 11 -2.13 -8.43 -3.90
C ASN A 11 -1.02 -7.39 -4.00
N LYS A 12 -0.41 -7.02 -2.85
CA LYS A 12 0.75 -6.12 -2.83
C LYS A 12 1.97 -6.74 -3.50
N VAL A 13 2.22 -8.02 -3.24
CA VAL A 13 3.35 -8.76 -3.83
C VAL A 13 3.22 -8.81 -5.35
N VAL A 14 2.03 -9.14 -5.87
CA VAL A 14 1.74 -9.18 -7.31
C VAL A 14 1.93 -7.81 -7.95
N GLU A 15 1.45 -6.72 -7.32
CA GLU A 15 1.67 -5.36 -7.83
C GLU A 15 3.17 -5.03 -7.93
N LEU A 16 3.95 -5.32 -6.89
CA LEU A 16 5.38 -5.04 -6.91
C LEU A 16 6.14 -5.88 -7.94
N ARG A 17 5.82 -7.17 -8.05
CA ARG A 17 6.48 -8.08 -9.00
C ARG A 17 6.32 -7.68 -10.46
N ARG A 18 5.26 -6.91 -10.79
CA ARG A 18 5.10 -6.36 -12.15
C ARG A 18 6.04 -5.19 -12.44
N ILE A 19 6.50 -4.48 -11.40
CA ILE A 19 7.28 -3.23 -11.53
C ILE A 19 8.76 -3.47 -11.27
N ILE A 20 9.10 -4.37 -10.33
CA ILE A 20 10.47 -4.64 -9.92
C ILE A 20 11.26 -5.30 -11.06
N PRO A 21 12.48 -4.80 -11.40
CA PRO A 21 13.33 -5.38 -12.42
C PRO A 21 13.82 -6.78 -12.04
N LYS A 22 14.11 -7.62 -13.04
CA LYS A 22 14.57 -9.02 -12.86
C LYS A 22 15.90 -9.15 -12.07
N SER A 23 16.67 -8.07 -11.99
CA SER A 23 17.90 -8.02 -11.17
C SER A 23 17.64 -8.07 -9.66
N ILE A 24 16.39 -7.81 -9.23
CA ILE A 24 15.95 -7.89 -7.84
C ILE A 24 15.04 -9.11 -7.67
N VAL A 25 15.49 -10.08 -6.90
CA VAL A 25 14.68 -11.23 -6.50
C VAL A 25 13.88 -10.85 -5.26
N LEU A 26 12.57 -10.67 -5.44
CA LEU A 26 11.64 -10.26 -4.38
C LEU A 26 11.02 -11.49 -3.72
N TRP A 27 11.23 -11.62 -2.41
CA TRP A 27 10.65 -12.66 -1.58
C TRP A 27 9.61 -12.07 -0.64
N SER A 28 8.38 -12.56 -0.69
CA SER A 28 7.36 -12.26 0.32
C SER A 28 7.60 -13.09 1.59
N LEU A 29 6.85 -12.81 2.66
CA LEU A 29 6.90 -13.65 3.86
C LEU A 29 6.38 -15.07 3.58
N ASN A 30 5.43 -15.21 2.66
CA ASN A 30 4.92 -16.53 2.25
C ASN A 30 5.97 -17.33 1.46
N ASP A 31 6.77 -16.68 0.58
CA ASP A 31 7.84 -17.36 -0.16
C ASP A 31 8.93 -17.93 0.76
N ILE A 32 9.19 -17.29 1.89
CA ILE A 32 10.16 -17.77 2.89
C ILE A 32 9.54 -18.61 4.00
N ASN A 33 8.29 -19.05 3.82
CA ASN A 33 7.53 -19.87 4.79
C ASN A 33 7.44 -19.25 6.19
N TYR A 34 7.36 -17.93 6.28
CA TYR A 34 7.15 -17.20 7.52
C TYR A 34 5.70 -16.75 7.65
N PHE A 35 4.92 -17.38 8.53
CA PHE A 35 3.47 -17.17 8.67
C PHE A 35 3.05 -16.39 9.90
N ASN A 36 4.00 -16.08 10.80
CA ASN A 36 3.66 -15.32 12.01
C ASN A 36 3.33 -13.87 11.67
N HIS A 37 2.30 -13.35 12.33
CA HIS A 37 1.89 -11.97 12.16
C HIS A 37 2.83 -11.03 12.93
N VAL A 38 3.21 -9.92 12.31
CA VAL A 38 3.90 -8.81 12.98
C VAL A 38 2.82 -7.82 13.41
N GLU A 39 2.73 -7.55 14.70
CA GLU A 39 1.74 -6.65 15.25
C GLU A 39 2.04 -5.20 14.84
N GLU A 40 1.05 -4.52 14.28
CA GLU A 40 1.11 -3.14 13.84
C GLU A 40 0.53 -2.24 14.93
N THR A 41 1.38 -1.76 15.84
CA THR A 41 1.00 -0.91 16.98
C THR A 41 1.20 0.58 16.71
N GLY A 42 1.73 0.94 15.56
CA GLY A 42 2.00 2.31 15.16
C GLY A 42 0.72 3.11 14.89
N LYS A 43 0.80 4.40 15.12
CA LYS A 43 -0.28 5.37 14.87
C LYS A 43 -0.22 5.98 13.46
N THR A 44 0.91 5.78 12.76
CA THR A 44 1.14 6.27 11.41
C THR A 44 1.53 5.14 10.47
N LEU A 45 1.37 5.34 9.16
CA LEU A 45 1.82 4.38 8.13
C LEU A 45 3.33 4.16 8.21
N GLU A 46 4.10 5.21 8.52
CA GLU A 46 5.55 5.15 8.66
C GLU A 46 5.96 4.28 9.84
N GLU A 47 5.34 4.48 11.01
CA GLU A 47 5.61 3.66 12.20
C GLU A 47 5.31 2.18 11.94
N ASN A 48 4.18 1.86 11.31
CA ASN A 48 3.83 0.47 11.01
C ASN A 48 4.76 -0.16 9.97
N ALA A 49 5.14 0.58 8.92
CA ALA A 49 6.13 0.10 7.96
C ALA A 49 7.48 -0.16 8.64
N LYS A 50 7.91 0.76 9.53
CA LYS A 50 9.14 0.61 10.30
C LYS A 50 9.09 -0.62 11.22
N ILE A 51 8.04 -0.78 12.03
CA ILE A 51 7.85 -1.93 12.94
C ILE A 51 8.00 -3.25 12.18
N LYS A 52 7.30 -3.41 11.05
CA LYS A 52 7.38 -4.63 10.24
C LYS A 52 8.77 -4.87 9.68
N SER A 53 9.39 -3.84 9.14
CA SER A 53 10.72 -3.93 8.53
C SER A 53 11.80 -4.24 9.58
N ASP A 54 11.79 -3.55 10.72
CA ASP A 54 12.72 -3.78 11.84
C ASP A 54 12.60 -5.21 12.37
N PHE A 55 11.37 -5.69 12.54
CA PHE A 55 11.13 -7.05 13.01
C PHE A 55 11.74 -8.10 12.08
N ILE A 56 11.50 -7.97 10.77
CA ILE A 56 12.02 -8.92 9.77
C ILE A 56 13.54 -8.81 9.66
N ARG A 57 14.10 -7.59 9.69
CA ARG A 57 15.55 -7.38 9.72
C ARG A 57 16.21 -8.05 10.91
N LYS A 58 15.64 -7.86 12.12
CA LYS A 58 16.15 -8.47 13.35
C LYS A 58 16.11 -10.00 13.28
N LYS A 59 15.03 -10.55 12.70
CA LYS A 59 14.79 -12.00 12.66
C LYS A 59 15.69 -12.72 11.65
N PHE A 60 15.88 -12.16 10.46
CA PHE A 60 16.55 -12.84 9.35
C PHE A 60 17.95 -12.28 9.03
N GLY A 61 18.29 -11.09 9.49
CA GLY A 61 19.59 -10.45 9.18
C GLY A 61 19.76 -10.00 7.73
N LEU A 62 18.71 -10.13 6.89
CA LEU A 62 18.77 -9.89 5.45
C LEU A 62 18.25 -8.50 5.08
N ASN A 63 18.63 -8.02 3.89
CA ASN A 63 18.02 -6.82 3.32
C ASN A 63 16.51 -7.03 3.13
N CYS A 64 15.72 -6.11 3.65
CA CYS A 64 14.27 -6.22 3.64
C CYS A 64 13.61 -4.85 3.64
N PHE A 65 12.36 -4.80 3.20
CA PHE A 65 11.51 -3.65 3.39
C PHE A 65 10.09 -4.08 3.74
N ALA A 66 9.36 -3.17 4.36
CA ALA A 66 7.93 -3.31 4.57
C ALA A 66 7.19 -2.12 3.97
N ASP A 67 5.92 -2.33 3.60
CA ASP A 67 5.02 -1.23 3.30
C ASP A 67 3.93 -1.13 4.36
N ASP A 68 3.50 0.09 4.62
CA ASP A 68 2.14 0.33 5.11
C ASP A 68 1.45 1.32 4.19
N SER A 69 0.15 1.08 3.95
CA SER A 69 -0.61 1.84 2.96
C SER A 69 -2.01 2.08 3.44
N GLY A 70 -2.51 3.29 3.21
CA GLY A 70 -3.84 3.67 3.61
C GLY A 70 -4.51 4.62 2.62
N LEU A 71 -5.83 4.65 2.70
CA LEU A 71 -6.68 5.68 2.14
C LEU A 71 -6.90 6.73 3.23
N GLU A 72 -6.68 7.99 2.91
CA GLU A 72 -6.95 9.14 3.78
C GLU A 72 -8.01 10.00 3.10
N ILE A 73 -9.10 10.30 3.81
CA ILE A 73 -10.23 11.09 3.29
C ILE A 73 -10.26 12.41 4.06
N ASP A 74 -10.17 13.53 3.34
CA ASP A 74 -10.00 14.86 3.94
C ASP A 74 -11.16 15.20 4.89
N PHE A 75 -12.40 14.95 4.48
CA PHE A 75 -13.59 15.21 5.31
C PHE A 75 -13.63 14.34 6.59
N LEU A 76 -12.95 13.21 6.60
CA LEU A 76 -12.85 12.31 7.75
C LEU A 76 -11.53 12.49 8.52
N GLU A 77 -10.89 13.65 8.39
CA GLU A 77 -9.63 13.98 9.08
C GLU A 77 -8.53 12.93 8.89
N GLY A 78 -8.49 12.34 7.70
CA GLY A 78 -7.52 11.30 7.33
C GLY A 78 -7.95 9.86 7.62
N GLU A 79 -9.14 9.62 8.19
CA GLU A 79 -9.65 8.25 8.27
C GLU A 79 -9.93 7.68 6.85
N PRO A 80 -9.77 6.36 6.64
CA PRO A 80 -9.38 5.32 7.58
C PRO A 80 -7.88 5.24 7.90
N GLY A 81 -6.97 5.87 7.14
CA GLY A 81 -5.53 5.90 7.40
C GLY A 81 -4.93 4.52 7.66
N VAL A 82 -4.26 4.35 8.80
CA VAL A 82 -3.66 3.06 9.23
C VAL A 82 -4.68 1.93 9.42
N LEU A 83 -5.95 2.27 9.57
CA LEU A 83 -7.03 1.31 9.73
C LEU A 83 -7.62 0.84 8.37
N SER A 84 -7.08 1.27 7.23
CA SER A 84 -7.68 1.05 5.91
C SER A 84 -8.08 -0.39 5.64
N ALA A 85 -7.24 -1.36 5.99
CA ALA A 85 -7.56 -2.77 5.76
C ALA A 85 -8.64 -3.33 6.71
N ARG A 86 -8.80 -2.74 7.89
CA ARG A 86 -9.68 -3.21 8.97
C ARG A 86 -10.67 -2.16 9.46
N TYR A 87 -11.03 -1.21 8.61
CA TYR A 87 -11.86 -0.06 8.99
C TYR A 87 -13.25 -0.45 9.51
N ALA A 88 -13.84 -1.51 8.95
CA ALA A 88 -15.10 -2.07 9.43
C ALA A 88 -14.93 -3.26 10.38
N GLY A 89 -13.69 -3.52 10.85
CA GLY A 89 -13.40 -4.59 11.82
C GLY A 89 -12.30 -5.56 11.38
N PRO A 90 -11.95 -6.51 12.25
CA PRO A 90 -10.77 -7.39 12.09
C PRO A 90 -10.87 -8.38 10.91
N ALA A 91 -12.07 -8.64 10.40
CA ALA A 91 -12.29 -9.55 9.27
C ALA A 91 -11.73 -9.03 7.92
N LYS A 92 -11.22 -7.80 7.87
CA LYS A 92 -10.61 -7.17 6.68
C LYS A 92 -11.50 -7.25 5.42
N ASN A 93 -12.82 -7.09 5.59
CA ASN A 93 -13.79 -7.21 4.50
C ASN A 93 -13.85 -5.88 3.72
N ASN A 94 -13.43 -5.90 2.45
CA ASN A 94 -13.37 -4.70 1.61
C ASN A 94 -14.75 -4.07 1.41
N ASP A 95 -15.81 -4.87 1.22
CA ASP A 95 -17.15 -4.35 0.97
C ASP A 95 -17.70 -3.64 2.21
N LYS A 96 -17.52 -4.23 3.39
CA LYS A 96 -17.90 -3.58 4.65
C LYS A 96 -17.09 -2.31 4.91
N ASN A 97 -15.81 -2.29 4.55
CA ASN A 97 -14.98 -1.10 4.65
C ASN A 97 -15.51 0.02 3.74
N ILE A 98 -15.86 -0.29 2.49
CA ILE A 98 -16.47 0.64 1.53
C ILE A 98 -17.80 1.18 2.05
N GLN A 99 -18.70 0.29 2.50
CA GLN A 99 -20.00 0.67 3.06
C GLN A 99 -19.86 1.61 4.26
N LYS A 100 -18.88 1.38 5.14
CA LYS A 100 -18.61 2.26 6.27
C LYS A 100 -18.15 3.65 5.83
N ILE A 101 -17.30 3.75 4.78
CA ILE A 101 -16.92 5.04 4.18
C ILE A 101 -18.15 5.75 3.63
N TRP A 102 -18.94 5.09 2.80
CA TRP A 102 -20.13 5.69 2.21
C TRP A 102 -21.10 6.21 3.27
N LYS A 103 -21.34 5.44 4.33
CA LYS A 103 -22.21 5.87 5.45
C LYS A 103 -21.68 7.15 6.11
N LYS A 104 -20.35 7.25 6.33
CA LYS A 104 -19.74 8.46 6.93
C LYS A 104 -19.73 9.67 5.99
N LEU A 105 -19.85 9.45 4.69
CA LEU A 105 -19.81 10.49 3.66
C LEU A 105 -21.17 10.77 3.03
N GLU A 106 -22.28 10.26 3.55
CA GLU A 106 -23.60 10.30 2.92
C GLU A 106 -24.08 11.70 2.50
N ASN A 107 -23.61 12.75 3.21
CA ASN A 107 -23.95 14.14 2.92
C ASN A 107 -22.80 14.95 2.30
N VAL A 108 -21.76 14.29 1.81
CA VAL A 108 -20.55 14.94 1.28
C VAL A 108 -20.49 14.79 -0.25
N SER A 109 -20.51 15.91 -0.95
CA SER A 109 -20.34 15.92 -2.40
C SER A 109 -18.87 15.87 -2.79
N ASN A 110 -18.48 14.93 -3.68
CA ASN A 110 -17.13 14.82 -4.23
C ASN A 110 -16.01 14.77 -3.14
N PRO A 111 -16.07 13.85 -2.18
CA PRO A 111 -15.09 13.81 -1.10
C PRO A 111 -13.68 13.56 -1.63
N SER A 112 -12.77 14.50 -1.32
CA SER A 112 -11.35 14.38 -1.64
C SER A 112 -10.70 13.30 -0.81
N ALA A 113 -9.80 12.56 -1.42
CA ALA A 113 -9.08 11.48 -0.75
C ALA A 113 -7.67 11.31 -1.34
N THR A 114 -6.79 10.75 -0.52
CA THR A 114 -5.40 10.46 -0.88
C THR A 114 -5.09 9.00 -0.54
N PHE A 115 -4.60 8.24 -1.52
CA PHE A 115 -3.91 7.01 -1.20
C PHE A 115 -2.44 7.29 -0.89
N ARG A 116 -1.95 6.73 0.21
CA ARG A 116 -0.54 6.79 0.60
C ARG A 116 0.05 5.41 0.78
N SER A 117 1.32 5.27 0.47
CA SER A 117 2.13 4.10 0.78
C SER A 117 3.49 4.54 1.29
N ILE A 118 3.91 4.01 2.42
CA ILE A 118 5.23 4.21 2.99
C ILE A 118 6.00 2.89 2.89
N PHE A 119 7.19 2.93 2.28
CA PHE A 119 8.13 1.82 2.28
C PHE A 119 9.27 2.14 3.23
N TYR A 120 9.56 1.25 4.17
CA TYR A 120 10.69 1.35 5.07
C TYR A 120 11.69 0.24 4.76
N LEU A 121 12.86 0.62 4.24
CA LEU A 121 13.90 -0.29 3.73
C LEU A 121 15.07 -0.40 4.71
N HIS A 122 15.50 -1.63 4.96
CA HIS A 122 16.81 -1.97 5.48
C HIS A 122 17.71 -2.49 4.36
N LEU A 123 18.78 -1.75 4.05
CA LEU A 123 19.77 -2.12 3.04
C LEU A 123 21.17 -1.89 3.61
N ASN A 124 22.02 -2.94 3.63
CA ASN A 124 23.42 -2.86 4.06
C ASN A 124 23.63 -2.12 5.40
N ASN A 125 22.82 -2.45 6.41
CA ASN A 125 22.80 -1.85 7.75
C ASN A 125 22.36 -0.36 7.83
N GLN A 126 21.84 0.18 6.74
CA GLN A 126 21.24 1.51 6.69
C GLN A 126 19.73 1.40 6.49
N THR A 127 19.01 2.46 6.86
CA THR A 127 17.55 2.53 6.73
C THR A 127 17.15 3.71 5.85
N PHE A 128 16.10 3.49 5.05
CA PHE A 128 15.59 4.49 4.11
C PHE A 128 14.06 4.41 4.07
N CYS A 129 13.43 5.56 3.85
CA CYS A 129 11.98 5.67 3.77
C CYS A 129 11.56 6.26 2.43
N PHE A 130 10.57 5.65 1.77
CA PHE A 130 10.05 6.11 0.48
C PHE A 130 8.54 6.23 0.57
N GLU A 131 8.04 7.39 0.21
CA GLU A 131 6.60 7.66 0.17
C GLU A 131 6.12 7.77 -1.27
N GLY A 132 4.97 7.14 -1.54
CA GLY A 132 4.18 7.38 -2.73
C GLY A 132 2.78 7.85 -2.37
N LYS A 133 2.30 8.89 -3.09
CA LYS A 133 0.96 9.49 -2.91
C LYS A 133 0.24 9.61 -4.23
N VAL A 134 -1.08 9.42 -4.20
CA VAL A 134 -1.98 9.77 -5.29
C VAL A 134 -3.24 10.41 -4.73
N TYR A 135 -3.49 11.62 -5.20
CA TYR A 135 -4.70 12.37 -4.87
C TYR A 135 -5.85 11.96 -5.78
N GLY A 136 -7.06 12.04 -5.28
CA GLY A 136 -8.24 11.70 -6.02
C GLY A 136 -9.52 12.02 -5.25
N LYS A 137 -10.59 11.31 -5.60
CA LYS A 137 -11.89 11.45 -4.94
C LYS A 137 -12.58 10.11 -4.79
N ILE A 138 -13.47 10.05 -3.80
CA ILE A 138 -14.36 8.90 -3.59
C ILE A 138 -15.66 9.10 -4.39
N ILE A 139 -16.16 8.01 -4.96
CA ILE A 139 -17.49 7.94 -5.58
C ILE A 139 -18.38 6.96 -4.79
N PHE A 140 -19.70 7.14 -4.91
CA PHE A 140 -20.71 6.38 -4.16
C PHE A 140 -21.28 5.20 -4.96
N GLU A 141 -20.51 4.66 -5.87
CA GLU A 141 -20.77 3.44 -6.61
C GLU A 141 -19.47 2.66 -6.82
N LYS A 142 -19.55 1.35 -6.94
CA LYS A 142 -18.40 0.55 -7.34
C LYS A 142 -18.33 0.49 -8.86
N ARG A 143 -17.15 0.80 -9.43
CA ARG A 143 -16.86 0.69 -10.86
C ARG A 143 -15.57 -0.06 -11.11
N GLY A 144 -15.60 -1.03 -12.02
CA GLY A 144 -14.49 -1.88 -12.37
C GLY A 144 -14.28 -3.06 -11.40
N ASN A 145 -13.48 -4.05 -11.84
CA ASN A 145 -13.28 -5.31 -11.14
C ASN A 145 -11.80 -5.62 -10.85
N ASN A 146 -10.87 -4.75 -11.27
CA ASN A 146 -9.45 -4.96 -11.04
C ASN A 146 -9.02 -4.38 -9.69
N GLY A 147 -7.85 -4.86 -9.20
CA GLY A 147 -7.25 -4.36 -7.97
C GLY A 147 -7.91 -4.92 -6.70
N PHE A 148 -7.83 -4.17 -5.61
CA PHE A 148 -8.35 -4.58 -4.30
C PHE A 148 -8.65 -3.36 -3.40
N GLY A 149 -9.27 -3.62 -2.25
CA GLY A 149 -9.59 -2.60 -1.26
C GLY A 149 -10.56 -1.56 -1.79
N TYR A 150 -10.14 -0.30 -1.82
CA TYR A 150 -10.96 0.83 -2.23
C TYR A 150 -10.80 1.22 -3.70
N ASP A 151 -10.06 0.44 -4.49
CA ASP A 151 -9.86 0.71 -5.93
C ASP A 151 -11.16 0.95 -6.72
N PRO A 152 -12.27 0.21 -6.45
CA PRO A 152 -13.53 0.41 -7.18
C PRO A 152 -14.24 1.75 -6.90
N ILE A 153 -13.89 2.44 -5.83
CA ILE A 153 -14.54 3.69 -5.43
C ILE A 153 -13.61 4.91 -5.47
N PHE A 154 -12.36 4.76 -5.89
CA PHE A 154 -11.38 5.85 -5.93
C PHE A 154 -11.05 6.23 -7.37
N ILE A 155 -11.33 7.49 -7.73
CA ILE A 155 -10.94 8.10 -9.02
C ILE A 155 -9.69 8.95 -8.78
N PRO A 156 -8.53 8.60 -9.35
CA PRO A 156 -7.32 9.41 -9.22
C PRO A 156 -7.45 10.74 -9.96
N LYS A 157 -6.81 11.79 -9.45
CA LYS A 157 -6.80 13.12 -10.05
C LYS A 157 -6.28 13.06 -11.49
N GLY A 158 -7.00 13.71 -12.40
CA GLY A 158 -6.69 13.71 -13.83
C GLY A 158 -7.35 12.56 -14.62
N TYR A 159 -8.08 11.68 -13.97
CA TYR A 159 -8.79 10.56 -14.61
C TYR A 159 -10.30 10.66 -14.39
N LYS A 160 -11.06 9.96 -15.25
CA LYS A 160 -12.52 9.79 -15.12
C LYS A 160 -12.91 8.38 -14.69
N LYS A 161 -11.95 7.45 -14.66
CA LYS A 161 -12.08 6.03 -14.31
C LYS A 161 -11.50 5.77 -12.94
N THR A 162 -12.09 4.81 -12.22
CA THR A 162 -11.55 4.33 -10.95
C THR A 162 -10.25 3.54 -11.15
N PHE A 163 -9.49 3.29 -10.10
CA PHE A 163 -8.34 2.40 -10.19
C PHE A 163 -8.73 0.99 -10.68
N ALA A 164 -9.91 0.51 -10.29
CA ALA A 164 -10.39 -0.78 -10.74
C ALA A 164 -10.79 -0.82 -12.23
N GLU A 165 -11.10 0.33 -12.84
CA GLU A 165 -11.38 0.46 -14.28
C GLU A 165 -10.13 0.73 -15.13
N LEU A 166 -9.07 1.35 -14.55
CA LEU A 166 -7.86 1.75 -15.28
C LEU A 166 -6.97 0.58 -15.68
N GLY A 167 -7.12 -0.55 -14.99
CA GLY A 167 -6.28 -1.73 -15.22
C GLY A 167 -4.86 -1.59 -14.65
N ASN A 168 -4.16 -2.72 -14.61
CA ASN A 168 -2.88 -2.83 -13.90
C ASN A 168 -1.78 -1.94 -14.49
N GLY A 169 -1.64 -1.88 -15.81
CA GLY A 169 -0.54 -1.14 -16.46
C GLY A 169 -0.53 0.35 -16.13
N ILE A 170 -1.71 1.00 -16.09
CA ILE A 170 -1.82 2.41 -15.69
C ILE A 170 -1.66 2.53 -14.18
N LYS A 171 -2.34 1.67 -13.41
CA LYS A 171 -2.28 1.69 -11.95
C LYS A 171 -0.85 1.52 -11.44
N ASP A 172 -0.05 0.64 -12.03
CA ASP A 172 1.34 0.39 -11.64
C ASP A 172 2.21 1.65 -11.78
N GLN A 173 1.90 2.54 -12.74
CA GLN A 173 2.63 3.78 -12.96
C GLN A 173 2.19 4.92 -12.03
N ILE A 174 0.88 5.08 -11.81
CA ILE A 174 0.34 6.28 -11.16
C ILE A 174 -0.02 6.08 -9.69
N SER A 175 -0.17 4.84 -9.23
CA SER A 175 -0.63 4.56 -7.86
C SER A 175 0.41 4.95 -6.79
N HIS A 176 -0.07 5.11 -5.57
CA HIS A 176 0.76 5.33 -4.38
C HIS A 176 1.87 4.28 -4.25
N ARG A 177 1.51 2.98 -4.38
CA ARG A 177 2.49 1.88 -4.30
C ARG A 177 3.42 1.86 -5.50
N GLY A 178 2.93 2.08 -6.71
CA GLY A 178 3.77 2.20 -7.90
C GLY A 178 4.83 3.29 -7.77
N LYS A 179 4.44 4.48 -7.29
CA LYS A 179 5.36 5.61 -7.05
C LYS A 179 6.39 5.30 -5.96
N ALA A 180 5.98 4.66 -4.85
CA ALA A 180 6.92 4.23 -3.81
C ALA A 180 7.90 3.18 -4.33
N THR A 181 7.41 2.22 -5.12
CA THR A 181 8.23 1.18 -5.76
C THR A 181 9.27 1.77 -6.70
N LEU A 182 8.90 2.73 -7.54
CA LEU A 182 9.84 3.40 -8.45
C LEU A 182 10.95 4.15 -7.68
N LYS A 183 10.61 4.81 -6.57
CA LYS A 183 11.60 5.46 -5.70
C LYS A 183 12.56 4.44 -5.08
N LEU A 184 12.04 3.31 -4.58
CA LEU A 184 12.84 2.21 -4.05
C LEU A 184 13.80 1.65 -5.10
N ILE A 185 13.31 1.34 -6.32
CA ILE A 185 14.11 0.80 -7.41
C ILE A 185 15.23 1.78 -7.81
N ASN A 186 14.88 3.05 -8.02
CA ASN A 186 15.85 4.08 -8.39
C ASN A 186 16.94 4.26 -7.32
N PHE A 187 16.59 4.14 -6.06
CA PHE A 187 17.54 4.19 -4.97
C PHE A 187 18.49 2.98 -4.99
N ILE A 188 17.92 1.77 -5.06
CA ILE A 188 18.72 0.53 -5.09
C ILE A 188 19.66 0.50 -6.29
N SER A 189 19.20 0.92 -7.48
CA SER A 189 20.03 0.94 -8.70
C SER A 189 21.22 1.91 -8.64
N ARG A 190 21.18 2.89 -7.73
CA ARG A 190 22.30 3.83 -7.49
C ARG A 190 23.22 3.37 -6.37
N ALA A 191 22.74 2.50 -5.50
CA ALA A 191 23.48 1.96 -4.34
C ALA A 191 24.18 0.62 -4.65
N SER A 192 23.92 0.04 -5.83
CA SER A 192 24.54 -1.19 -6.37
C SER A 192 25.70 -0.83 -7.27
#